data_8655da227e596d90ffd64deb3278023f
#
_entry.id   8655da227e596d90ffd64deb3278023f
#
_cell.length_a   1.000
_cell.length_b   1.000
_cell.length_c   1.000
_cell.angle_alpha   90.00
_cell.angle_beta   90.00
_cell.angle_gamma   90.00
#
_symmetry.space_group_name_H-M   'P 1'
#
loop_
_entity.id
_entity.type
_entity.pdbx_description
1 polymer ?
#
loop_
_entity_poly.entity_id
_entity_poly.type
_entity_poly.pdbx_seq_one_letter_code
_entity_poly.pdbx_strand_id
1 'polypeptide(L)'
;FYLHSFAKEQPDLNWENETVREKIYEMICWWMDQGLSGFRIDAIMNIKKDLTWSDLKPDGPDGLADVYKITGKVEGIGDFLMEMKHRCFEPYEALTVGEAMFVKEDILPRFIGEDGYFSTIFAFEPCHAYRKGKNYMNYDWPQPFDEWREETFHNQEIVAKAGFEANIIENHDQPRGASLFIPEEDYGFYSLSALATIIFCERGLPFLYQGQEIGMSN
;
A
#
# COMPACT_ATOMS: atom_id res chain seq x y z
N PHE A 1 17.82 21.75 10.46
CA PHE A 1 17.02 21.16 9.37
C PHE A 1 17.02 19.65 9.54
N TYR A 2 15.93 18.99 9.16
CA TYR A 2 15.76 17.55 9.13
C TYR A 2 14.86 17.19 7.93
N LEU A 3 14.99 15.96 7.44
CA LEU A 3 14.14 15.45 6.37
C LEU A 3 12.80 15.00 6.94
N HIS A 4 11.72 15.33 6.24
CA HIS A 4 10.39 14.80 6.47
C HIS A 4 9.67 14.65 5.13
N SER A 5 9.22 13.45 4.81
CA SER A 5 8.49 13.16 3.57
C SER A 5 7.00 13.52 3.69
N PHE A 6 6.48 13.55 4.91
CA PHE A 6 5.11 13.91 5.26
C PHE A 6 5.07 15.22 6.05
N ALA A 7 4.29 15.30 7.11
CA ALA A 7 4.18 16.51 7.91
C ALA A 7 5.51 16.84 8.63
N LYS A 8 5.74 18.14 8.88
CA LYS A 8 6.94 18.61 9.59
C LYS A 8 7.11 18.02 10.99
N GLU A 9 6.02 17.58 11.59
CA GLU A 9 6.00 16.91 12.90
C GLU A 9 6.40 15.43 12.83
N GLN A 10 6.60 14.90 11.61
CA GLN A 10 6.94 13.49 11.33
C GLN A 10 8.34 13.40 10.70
N PRO A 11 9.43 13.59 11.48
CA PRO A 11 10.78 13.47 10.93
C PRO A 11 11.06 12.04 10.46
N ASP A 12 11.66 11.92 9.28
CA ASP A 12 12.07 10.63 8.75
C ASP A 12 13.29 10.07 9.48
N LEU A 13 13.23 8.80 9.84
CA LEU A 13 14.36 8.10 10.43
C LEU A 13 15.42 7.81 9.37
N ASN A 14 16.69 7.93 9.75
CA ASN A 14 17.82 7.63 8.88
C ASN A 14 18.11 6.12 8.84
N TRP A 15 17.49 5.42 7.90
CA TRP A 15 17.65 3.97 7.71
C TRP A 15 19.06 3.55 7.25
N GLU A 16 19.88 4.45 6.74
CA GLU A 16 21.29 4.17 6.46
C GLU A 16 22.11 3.96 7.74
N ASN A 17 21.64 4.49 8.87
CA ASN A 17 22.27 4.30 10.16
C ASN A 17 21.88 2.93 10.77
N GLU A 18 22.83 2.02 10.85
CA GLU A 18 22.65 0.69 11.41
C GLU A 18 22.08 0.72 12.85
N THR A 19 22.54 1.64 13.69
CA THR A 19 22.03 1.76 15.06
C THR A 19 20.54 2.11 15.09
N VAL A 20 20.05 2.91 14.12
CA VAL A 20 18.63 3.23 13.98
C VAL A 20 17.86 1.98 13.58
N ARG A 21 18.34 1.21 12.59
CA ARG A 21 17.69 -0.05 12.18
C ARG A 21 17.63 -1.04 13.33
N GLU A 22 18.73 -1.22 14.07
CA GLU A 22 18.76 -2.09 15.27
C GLU A 22 17.65 -1.73 16.26
N LYS A 23 17.47 -0.44 16.56
CA LYS A 23 16.43 0.00 17.50
C LYS A 23 15.02 -0.22 16.96
N ILE A 24 14.82 -0.11 15.66
CA ILE A 24 13.54 -0.44 15.03
C ILE A 24 13.26 -1.93 15.15
N TYR A 25 14.25 -2.77 14.85
CA TYR A 25 14.11 -4.23 14.94
C TYR A 25 13.87 -4.70 16.37
N GLU A 26 14.60 -4.15 17.36
CA GLU A 26 14.34 -4.40 18.78
C GLU A 26 12.88 -4.07 19.14
N MET A 27 12.35 -2.95 18.67
CA MET A 27 10.96 -2.54 18.91
C MET A 27 9.96 -3.50 18.25
N ILE A 28 10.18 -3.90 17.01
CA ILE A 28 9.31 -4.85 16.30
C ILE A 28 9.31 -6.19 17.04
N CYS A 29 10.48 -6.75 17.36
CA CYS A 29 10.60 -8.00 18.08
C CYS A 29 9.95 -7.93 19.47
N TRP A 30 10.08 -6.80 20.17
CA TRP A 30 9.41 -6.62 21.47
C TRP A 30 7.89 -6.78 21.36
N TRP A 31 7.27 -6.22 20.32
CA TRP A 31 5.83 -6.40 20.07
C TRP A 31 5.48 -7.85 19.71
N MET A 32 6.32 -8.53 18.92
CA MET A 32 6.13 -9.95 18.62
C MET A 32 6.21 -10.81 19.89
N ASP A 33 7.13 -10.49 20.80
CA ASP A 33 7.26 -11.15 22.10
C ASP A 33 6.03 -10.94 23.00
N GLN A 34 5.25 -9.87 22.80
CA GLN A 34 3.96 -9.66 23.47
C GLN A 34 2.81 -10.51 22.87
N GLY A 35 3.07 -11.29 21.82
CA GLY A 35 2.09 -12.19 21.21
C GLY A 35 1.39 -11.64 19.97
N LEU A 36 1.91 -10.57 19.36
CA LEU A 36 1.46 -10.16 18.04
C LEU A 36 1.81 -11.22 17.00
N SER A 37 0.93 -11.44 16.03
CA SER A 37 1.12 -12.43 14.95
C SER A 37 1.57 -11.81 13.63
N GLY A 38 1.81 -10.49 13.59
CA GLY A 38 2.26 -9.81 12.39
C GLY A 38 2.04 -8.30 12.39
N PHE A 39 2.35 -7.67 11.26
CA PHE A 39 2.28 -6.22 11.09
C PHE A 39 1.73 -5.82 9.73
N ARG A 40 0.97 -4.74 9.70
CA ARG A 40 0.85 -3.88 8.52
C ARG A 40 1.95 -2.83 8.61
N ILE A 41 2.74 -2.69 7.55
CA ILE A 41 3.88 -1.79 7.51
C ILE A 41 3.56 -0.61 6.60
N ASP A 42 3.42 0.55 7.22
CA ASP A 42 3.01 1.80 6.62
C ASP A 42 4.10 2.40 5.72
N ALA A 43 3.71 2.94 4.56
CA ALA A 43 4.54 3.75 3.66
C ALA A 43 5.97 3.20 3.46
N ILE A 44 6.10 1.87 3.41
CA ILE A 44 7.39 1.17 3.52
C ILE A 44 8.38 1.53 2.41
N MET A 45 7.89 1.95 1.25
CA MET A 45 8.74 2.36 0.14
C MET A 45 9.55 3.63 0.44
N ASN A 46 9.17 4.39 1.45
CA ASN A 46 9.80 5.67 1.79
C ASN A 46 10.97 5.54 2.77
N ILE A 47 11.31 4.35 3.24
CA ILE A 47 12.44 4.17 4.18
C ILE A 47 13.80 4.36 3.52
N LYS A 48 13.96 4.01 2.24
CA LYS A 48 15.16 4.25 1.45
C LYS A 48 15.02 5.54 0.65
N LYS A 49 16.03 6.40 0.72
CA LYS A 49 16.03 7.71 0.08
C LYS A 49 17.27 7.93 -0.76
N ASP A 50 17.13 8.70 -1.84
CA ASP A 50 18.27 9.28 -2.53
C ASP A 50 18.84 10.43 -1.67
N LEU A 51 19.99 10.18 -1.06
CA LEU A 51 20.68 11.14 -0.21
C LEU A 51 21.73 11.97 -0.96
N THR A 52 21.68 12.05 -2.27
CA THR A 52 22.59 12.91 -3.04
C THR A 52 22.34 14.40 -2.79
N TRP A 53 21.18 14.73 -2.21
CA TRP A 53 20.75 16.09 -1.88
C TRP A 53 20.77 17.04 -3.10
N SER A 54 20.54 16.50 -4.29
CA SER A 54 20.47 17.29 -5.52
C SER A 54 19.13 18.03 -5.62
N ASP A 55 19.16 19.24 -6.17
CA ASP A 55 17.95 19.99 -6.46
C ASP A 55 17.13 19.27 -7.54
N LEU A 56 15.85 19.05 -7.26
CA LEU A 56 14.92 18.47 -8.20
C LEU A 56 14.28 19.56 -9.09
N LYS A 57 14.00 19.18 -10.34
CA LYS A 57 13.17 20.04 -11.18
C LYS A 57 11.74 20.06 -10.66
N PRO A 58 11.12 21.24 -10.51
CA PRO A 58 9.71 21.34 -10.19
C PRO A 58 8.83 20.57 -11.18
N ASP A 59 7.75 19.99 -10.66
CA ASP A 59 6.76 19.25 -11.46
C ASP A 59 5.56 20.11 -11.86
N GLY A 60 5.38 21.24 -11.16
CA GLY A 60 4.24 22.11 -11.34
C GLY A 60 4.59 23.61 -11.23
N PRO A 61 3.59 24.47 -11.40
CA PRO A 61 3.75 25.93 -11.35
C PRO A 61 4.03 26.46 -9.92
N ASP A 62 3.84 25.65 -8.91
CA ASP A 62 4.10 25.95 -7.50
C ASP A 62 5.61 25.92 -7.13
N GLY A 63 6.45 25.45 -8.05
CA GLY A 63 7.90 25.34 -7.85
C GLY A 63 8.32 24.15 -7.00
N LEU A 64 7.41 23.22 -6.70
CA LEU A 64 7.67 22.01 -5.92
C LEU A 64 7.97 20.82 -6.82
N ALA A 65 8.61 19.81 -6.26
CA ALA A 65 8.87 18.53 -6.90
C ALA A 65 8.28 17.39 -6.05
N ASP A 66 7.79 16.34 -6.74
CA ASP A 66 7.25 15.18 -6.09
C ASP A 66 8.32 14.46 -5.24
N VAL A 67 8.01 14.21 -3.98
CA VAL A 67 8.87 13.52 -3.02
C VAL A 67 9.21 12.09 -3.46
N TYR A 68 8.36 11.42 -4.21
CA TYR A 68 8.62 10.08 -4.74
C TYR A 68 9.82 10.00 -5.69
N LYS A 69 10.32 11.13 -6.18
CA LYS A 69 11.60 11.18 -6.93
C LYS A 69 12.81 10.82 -6.08
N ILE A 70 12.74 11.02 -4.78
CA ILE A 70 13.84 10.73 -3.84
C ILE A 70 13.53 9.56 -2.89
N THR A 71 12.32 8.97 -2.94
CA THR A 71 11.90 7.87 -2.06
C THR A 71 11.52 6.63 -2.87
N GLY A 72 10.36 6.48 -3.33
CA GLY A 72 9.64 5.31 -3.82
C GLY A 72 10.37 4.28 -4.71
N LYS A 73 11.55 4.54 -5.25
CA LYS A 73 12.26 3.66 -6.21
C LYS A 73 13.78 3.66 -6.02
N VAL A 74 14.24 3.90 -4.82
CA VAL A 74 15.69 3.98 -4.57
C VAL A 74 16.28 2.57 -4.53
N GLU A 75 17.32 2.35 -5.35
CA GLU A 75 18.05 1.09 -5.37
C GLU A 75 18.58 0.73 -3.97
N GLY A 76 18.54 -0.57 -3.63
CA GLY A 76 18.97 -1.08 -2.33
C GLY A 76 17.90 -1.08 -1.24
N ILE A 77 16.65 -0.66 -1.51
CA ILE A 77 15.57 -0.80 -0.51
C ILE A 77 15.36 -2.27 -0.13
N GLY A 78 15.53 -3.20 -1.06
CA GLY A 78 15.39 -4.63 -0.82
C GLY A 78 16.31 -5.15 0.28
N ASP A 79 17.49 -4.57 0.45
CA ASP A 79 18.43 -4.98 1.50
C ASP A 79 17.85 -4.70 2.88
N PHE A 80 17.22 -3.53 3.09
CA PHE A 80 16.56 -3.18 4.35
C PHE A 80 15.33 -4.06 4.61
N LEU A 81 14.54 -4.33 3.56
CA LEU A 81 13.34 -5.15 3.68
C LEU A 81 13.68 -6.61 4.00
N MET A 82 14.71 -7.18 3.36
CA MET A 82 15.18 -8.52 3.67
C MET A 82 15.81 -8.62 5.05
N GLU A 83 16.62 -7.63 5.46
CA GLU A 83 17.16 -7.57 6.81
C GLU A 83 16.04 -7.58 7.87
N MET A 84 15.01 -6.76 7.68
CA MET A 84 13.85 -6.70 8.57
C MET A 84 13.08 -8.04 8.58
N LYS A 85 12.85 -8.65 7.40
CA LYS A 85 12.20 -9.96 7.28
C LYS A 85 12.92 -11.03 8.09
N HIS A 86 14.21 -11.21 7.84
CA HIS A 86 15.01 -12.24 8.51
C HIS A 86 15.14 -12.05 10.01
N ARG A 87 15.19 -10.80 10.46
CA ARG A 87 15.42 -10.49 11.87
C ARG A 87 14.15 -10.41 12.70
N CYS A 88 13.05 -9.95 12.10
CA CYS A 88 11.85 -9.59 12.85
C CYS A 88 10.62 -10.44 12.51
N PHE A 89 10.53 -11.00 11.30
CA PHE A 89 9.30 -11.65 10.87
C PHE A 89 9.43 -13.18 10.77
N GLU A 90 10.46 -13.66 10.11
CA GLU A 90 10.70 -15.11 9.97
C GLU A 90 10.81 -15.86 11.31
N PRO A 91 11.54 -15.35 12.33
CA PRO A 91 11.65 -16.04 13.61
C PRO A 91 10.32 -16.26 14.34
N TYR A 92 9.31 -15.45 14.00
CA TYR A 92 7.97 -15.49 14.61
C TYR A 92 6.90 -16.07 13.68
N GLU A 93 7.26 -16.50 12.47
CA GLU A 93 6.31 -16.92 11.44
C GLU A 93 5.20 -15.85 11.20
N ALA A 94 5.60 -14.57 11.20
CA ALA A 94 4.70 -13.45 11.23
C ALA A 94 4.01 -13.23 9.88
N LEU A 95 2.71 -12.93 9.90
CA LEU A 95 1.99 -12.40 8.74
C LEU A 95 2.33 -10.91 8.56
N THR A 96 2.82 -10.54 7.40
CA THR A 96 3.17 -9.15 7.10
C THR A 96 2.43 -8.63 5.87
N VAL A 97 1.92 -7.39 5.97
CA VAL A 97 1.25 -6.70 4.88
C VAL A 97 1.96 -5.36 4.64
N GLY A 98 2.66 -5.25 3.52
CA GLY A 98 3.35 -4.01 3.16
C GLY A 98 2.43 -3.01 2.46
N GLU A 99 2.50 -1.75 2.85
CA GLU A 99 1.96 -0.67 2.05
C GLU A 99 3.00 -0.23 1.01
N ALA A 100 3.05 -0.96 -0.09
CA ALA A 100 3.98 -0.73 -1.19
C ALA A 100 3.21 -0.36 -2.45
N MET A 101 3.16 0.93 -2.76
CA MET A 101 2.48 1.44 -3.94
C MET A 101 3.33 1.33 -5.19
N PHE A 102 2.69 1.14 -6.35
CA PHE A 102 3.32 1.17 -7.67
C PHE A 102 4.43 0.13 -7.85
N VAL A 103 4.27 -1.04 -7.25
CA VAL A 103 5.15 -2.18 -7.46
C VAL A 103 4.90 -2.74 -8.85
N LYS A 104 5.89 -2.68 -9.71
CA LYS A 104 5.77 -3.17 -11.09
C LYS A 104 5.71 -4.69 -11.14
N GLU A 105 5.06 -5.23 -12.20
CA GLU A 105 4.91 -6.66 -12.44
C GLU A 105 6.24 -7.43 -12.38
N ASP A 106 7.30 -6.88 -12.95
CA ASP A 106 8.62 -7.52 -13.02
C ASP A 106 9.34 -7.66 -11.68
N ILE A 107 9.00 -6.81 -10.71
CA ILE A 107 9.56 -6.84 -9.34
C ILE A 107 8.58 -7.35 -8.29
N LEU A 108 7.30 -7.53 -8.62
CA LEU A 108 6.27 -8.00 -7.70
C LEU A 108 6.66 -9.31 -6.96
N PRO A 109 7.30 -10.32 -7.62
CA PRO A 109 7.73 -11.53 -6.92
C PRO A 109 8.79 -11.30 -5.82
N ARG A 110 9.42 -10.13 -5.80
CA ARG A 110 10.32 -9.75 -4.69
C ARG A 110 9.57 -9.22 -3.48
N PHE A 111 8.31 -8.77 -3.68
CA PHE A 111 7.52 -8.15 -2.61
C PHE A 111 6.62 -9.15 -1.92
N ILE A 112 6.05 -10.12 -2.65
CA ILE A 112 5.03 -11.05 -2.14
C ILE A 112 5.45 -12.49 -2.33
N GLY A 113 4.82 -13.39 -1.57
CA GLY A 113 5.08 -14.82 -1.63
C GLY A 113 6.13 -15.28 -0.62
N GLU A 114 6.51 -16.54 -0.71
CA GLU A 114 7.40 -17.20 0.26
C GLU A 114 8.76 -16.51 0.36
N ASP A 115 9.36 -16.19 -0.79
CA ASP A 115 10.65 -15.49 -0.86
C ASP A 115 10.53 -13.97 -0.88
N GLY A 116 9.31 -13.41 -0.90
CA GLY A 116 9.05 -11.98 -0.92
C GLY A 116 9.43 -11.28 0.38
N TYR A 117 9.57 -9.97 0.33
CA TYR A 117 9.85 -9.14 1.51
C TYR A 117 8.73 -9.23 2.55
N PHE A 118 7.49 -9.39 2.09
CA PHE A 118 6.27 -9.48 2.89
C PHE A 118 5.48 -10.72 2.51
N SER A 119 4.60 -11.16 3.40
CA SER A 119 3.63 -12.21 3.10
C SER A 119 2.69 -11.74 1.96
N THR A 120 2.34 -10.46 1.97
CA THR A 120 1.51 -9.82 0.95
C THR A 120 1.69 -8.29 0.97
N ILE A 121 1.16 -7.61 -0.05
CA ILE A 121 0.99 -6.15 -0.10
C ILE A 121 -0.46 -5.82 -0.44
N PHE A 122 -0.88 -4.58 -0.22
CA PHE A 122 -2.21 -4.14 -0.61
C PHE A 122 -2.35 -3.99 -2.13
N ALA A 123 -3.47 -4.44 -2.68
CA ALA A 123 -3.85 -4.29 -4.08
C ALA A 123 -4.30 -2.85 -4.36
N PHE A 124 -3.34 -1.92 -4.52
CA PHE A 124 -3.64 -0.51 -4.80
C PHE A 124 -3.91 -0.21 -6.26
N GLU A 125 -3.37 -1.00 -7.19
CA GLU A 125 -3.49 -0.77 -8.62
C GLU A 125 -4.95 -0.69 -9.07
N PRO A 126 -5.82 -1.63 -8.73
CA PRO A 126 -7.24 -1.52 -9.09
C PRO A 126 -7.91 -0.29 -8.46
N CYS A 127 -7.56 0.02 -7.21
CA CYS A 127 -8.11 1.19 -6.50
C CYS A 127 -7.66 2.53 -7.10
N HIS A 128 -6.63 2.54 -7.95
CA HIS A 128 -6.09 3.74 -8.58
C HIS A 128 -6.38 3.84 -10.08
N ALA A 129 -6.98 2.84 -10.69
CA ALA A 129 -7.27 2.81 -12.12
C ALA A 129 -8.01 4.06 -12.61
N TYR A 130 -9.00 4.51 -11.84
CA TYR A 130 -9.81 5.71 -12.12
C TYR A 130 -9.06 7.04 -11.92
N ARG A 131 -7.85 7.03 -11.37
CA ARG A 131 -7.06 8.24 -11.10
C ARG A 131 -6.14 8.65 -12.25
N LYS A 132 -6.13 7.92 -13.36
CA LYS A 132 -5.25 8.20 -14.51
C LYS A 132 -5.34 9.67 -14.95
N GLY A 133 -4.28 10.44 -14.69
CA GLY A 133 -4.17 11.85 -15.06
C GLY A 133 -4.93 12.84 -14.18
N LYS A 134 -5.53 12.41 -13.07
CA LYS A 134 -6.27 13.29 -12.14
C LYS A 134 -5.49 13.50 -10.83
N ASN A 135 -5.73 14.67 -10.22
CA ASN A 135 -5.19 14.95 -8.89
C ASN A 135 -5.80 13.95 -7.87
N TYR A 136 -4.99 13.50 -6.93
CA TYR A 136 -5.34 12.56 -5.87
C TYR A 136 -6.63 12.91 -5.11
N MET A 137 -6.99 14.20 -5.04
CA MET A 137 -8.15 14.71 -4.31
C MET A 137 -9.39 14.98 -5.18
N ASN A 138 -9.30 14.80 -6.48
CA ASN A 138 -10.42 15.08 -7.39
C ASN A 138 -11.06 13.77 -7.85
N TYR A 139 -12.19 13.44 -7.23
CA TYR A 139 -13.04 12.32 -7.63
C TYR A 139 -14.25 12.83 -8.40
N ASP A 140 -14.45 12.30 -9.62
CA ASP A 140 -15.77 12.35 -10.27
C ASP A 140 -16.57 11.12 -9.77
N TRP A 141 -17.73 11.32 -9.23
CA TRP A 141 -18.59 10.31 -8.63
C TRP A 141 -19.78 9.99 -9.54
N PRO A 142 -20.23 8.75 -9.68
CA PRO A 142 -19.49 7.50 -9.40
C PRO A 142 -18.36 7.24 -10.39
N GLN A 143 -17.40 6.43 -10.00
CA GLN A 143 -16.30 6.05 -10.90
C GLN A 143 -16.75 4.99 -11.92
N PRO A 144 -16.11 4.93 -13.10
CA PRO A 144 -16.42 3.89 -14.09
C PRO A 144 -16.10 2.51 -13.53
N PHE A 145 -17.13 1.75 -13.20
CA PHE A 145 -16.99 0.40 -12.64
C PHE A 145 -16.27 -0.57 -13.61
N ASP A 146 -16.47 -0.40 -14.91
CA ASP A 146 -15.83 -1.24 -15.93
C ASP A 146 -14.32 -1.08 -15.93
N GLU A 147 -13.80 0.14 -15.76
CA GLU A 147 -12.35 0.39 -15.69
C GLU A 147 -11.73 -0.29 -14.45
N TRP A 148 -12.39 -0.17 -13.30
CA TRP A 148 -11.95 -0.84 -12.08
C TRP A 148 -11.97 -2.37 -12.24
N ARG A 149 -13.03 -2.93 -12.85
CA ARG A 149 -13.15 -4.36 -13.11
C ARG A 149 -12.03 -4.88 -14.02
N GLU A 150 -11.75 -4.18 -15.12
CA GLU A 150 -10.70 -4.55 -16.06
C GLU A 150 -9.32 -4.53 -15.39
N GLU A 151 -9.03 -3.50 -14.59
CA GLU A 151 -7.78 -3.40 -13.86
C GLU A 151 -7.67 -4.49 -12.78
N THR A 152 -8.76 -4.79 -12.09
CA THR A 152 -8.82 -5.88 -11.10
C THR A 152 -8.49 -7.23 -11.75
N PHE A 153 -9.10 -7.56 -12.89
CA PHE A 153 -8.79 -8.80 -13.59
C PHE A 153 -7.36 -8.86 -14.07
N HIS A 154 -6.85 -7.77 -14.63
CA HIS A 154 -5.46 -7.68 -15.04
C HIS A 154 -4.50 -7.87 -13.85
N ASN A 155 -4.75 -7.21 -12.74
CA ASN A 155 -3.96 -7.36 -11.52
C ASN A 155 -3.99 -8.79 -10.99
N GLN A 156 -5.16 -9.43 -10.96
CA GLN A 156 -5.32 -10.82 -10.53
C GLN A 156 -4.51 -11.80 -11.40
N GLU A 157 -4.40 -11.58 -12.73
CA GLU A 157 -3.59 -12.39 -13.62
C GLU A 157 -2.08 -12.24 -13.34
N ILE A 158 -1.63 -11.04 -13.02
CA ILE A 158 -0.23 -10.75 -12.66
C ILE A 158 0.11 -11.40 -11.31
N VAL A 159 -0.68 -11.13 -10.31
CA VAL A 159 -0.47 -11.57 -8.93
C VAL A 159 -0.51 -13.09 -8.80
N ALA A 160 -1.34 -13.77 -9.60
CA ALA A 160 -1.44 -15.23 -9.59
C ALA A 160 -0.13 -15.95 -9.88
N LYS A 161 0.82 -15.29 -10.55
CA LYS A 161 2.15 -15.82 -10.87
C LYS A 161 3.14 -15.71 -9.71
N ALA A 162 2.92 -14.78 -8.79
CA ALA A 162 3.83 -14.45 -7.70
C ALA A 162 3.32 -14.90 -6.32
N GLY A 163 2.00 -14.87 -6.10
CA GLY A 163 1.43 -15.17 -4.79
C GLY A 163 -0.03 -14.74 -4.69
N PHE A 164 -0.31 -13.88 -3.72
CA PHE A 164 -1.62 -13.24 -3.52
C PHE A 164 -1.42 -11.86 -2.90
N GLU A 165 -2.42 -11.00 -3.06
CA GLU A 165 -2.45 -9.67 -2.45
C GLU A 165 -3.54 -9.55 -1.37
N ALA A 166 -3.42 -8.50 -0.57
CA ALA A 166 -4.44 -8.05 0.36
C ALA A 166 -5.45 -7.19 -0.41
N ASN A 167 -6.59 -7.78 -0.75
CA ASN A 167 -7.63 -7.14 -1.56
C ASN A 167 -8.36 -6.09 -0.74
N ILE A 168 -8.44 -4.88 -1.26
CA ILE A 168 -9.17 -3.73 -0.68
C ILE A 168 -10.01 -3.04 -1.74
N ILE A 169 -11.09 -2.40 -1.31
CA ILE A 169 -11.89 -1.49 -2.16
C ILE A 169 -11.95 -0.10 -1.53
N GLU A 170 -11.66 0.00 -0.26
CA GLU A 170 -11.65 1.21 0.54
C GLU A 170 -10.69 1.06 1.73
N ASN A 171 -10.23 2.18 2.25
CA ASN A 171 -9.47 2.25 3.48
C ASN A 171 -9.57 3.65 4.11
N HIS A 172 -8.75 3.96 5.12
CA HIS A 172 -8.76 5.27 5.79
C HIS A 172 -8.23 6.42 4.91
N ASP A 173 -7.52 6.12 3.81
CA ASP A 173 -6.97 7.11 2.87
C ASP A 173 -7.78 7.21 1.58
N GLN A 174 -8.82 6.39 1.43
CA GLN A 174 -9.62 6.31 0.21
C GLN A 174 -11.10 6.50 0.52
N PRO A 175 -11.88 6.97 -0.46
CA PRO A 175 -13.33 7.04 -0.32
C PRO A 175 -13.95 5.67 -0.06
N ARG A 176 -15.13 5.65 0.53
CA ARG A 176 -15.92 4.43 0.68
C ARG A 176 -16.25 3.82 -0.67
N GLY A 177 -16.08 2.51 -0.81
CA GLY A 177 -16.34 1.78 -2.05
C GLY A 177 -17.79 1.92 -2.51
N ALA A 178 -18.74 1.95 -1.59
CA ALA A 178 -20.15 2.23 -1.89
C ALA A 178 -20.28 3.57 -2.64
N SER A 179 -19.76 4.65 -2.07
CA SER A 179 -19.81 5.99 -2.68
C SER A 179 -18.99 6.07 -3.96
N LEU A 180 -17.91 5.28 -4.07
CA LEU A 180 -17.01 5.33 -5.22
C LEU A 180 -17.64 4.72 -6.48
N PHE A 181 -18.39 3.63 -6.35
CA PHE A 181 -18.85 2.83 -7.51
C PHE A 181 -20.37 2.78 -7.70
N ILE A 182 -21.16 3.14 -6.69
CA ILE A 182 -22.62 3.02 -6.76
C ILE A 182 -23.22 4.43 -6.76
N PRO A 183 -24.08 4.79 -7.73
CA PRO A 183 -24.87 6.00 -7.64
C PRO A 183 -25.74 6.01 -6.37
N GLU A 184 -25.91 7.16 -5.74
CA GLU A 184 -26.65 7.26 -4.45
C GLU A 184 -28.08 6.73 -4.54
N GLU A 185 -28.74 6.95 -5.68
CA GLU A 185 -30.09 6.46 -5.96
C GLU A 185 -30.18 4.93 -6.06
N ASP A 186 -29.06 4.26 -6.31
CA ASP A 186 -28.96 2.79 -6.43
C ASP A 186 -28.44 2.11 -5.16
N TYR A 187 -28.23 2.86 -4.07
CA TYR A 187 -27.81 2.26 -2.82
C TYR A 187 -28.85 1.30 -2.28
N GLY A 188 -28.43 0.07 -2.03
CA GLY A 188 -29.31 -0.95 -1.51
C GLY A 188 -28.61 -2.28 -1.26
N PHE A 189 -29.36 -3.21 -0.66
CA PHE A 189 -28.82 -4.51 -0.29
C PHE A 189 -28.13 -5.23 -1.46
N TYR A 190 -28.71 -5.19 -2.65
CA TYR A 190 -28.16 -5.95 -3.79
C TYR A 190 -26.91 -5.32 -4.36
N SER A 191 -26.85 -4.01 -4.51
CA SER A 191 -25.69 -3.31 -5.04
C SER A 191 -24.49 -3.40 -4.09
N LEU A 192 -24.72 -3.20 -2.79
CA LEU A 192 -23.69 -3.34 -1.77
C LEU A 192 -23.19 -4.79 -1.63
N SER A 193 -24.13 -5.77 -1.69
CA SER A 193 -23.78 -7.18 -1.67
C SER A 193 -22.97 -7.61 -2.90
N ALA A 194 -23.25 -7.01 -4.07
CA ALA A 194 -22.48 -7.27 -5.28
C ALA A 194 -21.01 -6.83 -5.11
N LEU A 195 -20.77 -5.62 -4.59
CA LEU A 195 -19.42 -5.15 -4.27
C LEU A 195 -18.70 -6.09 -3.29
N ALA A 196 -19.35 -6.47 -2.20
CA ALA A 196 -18.81 -7.40 -1.23
C ALA A 196 -18.48 -8.76 -1.89
N THR A 197 -19.37 -9.28 -2.73
CA THR A 197 -19.16 -10.54 -3.42
C THR A 197 -17.91 -10.53 -4.29
N ILE A 198 -17.65 -9.44 -5.00
CA ILE A 198 -16.46 -9.30 -5.85
C ILE A 198 -15.21 -9.43 -4.99
N ILE A 199 -15.08 -8.62 -3.95
CA ILE A 199 -13.89 -8.63 -3.06
C ILE A 199 -13.64 -10.00 -2.44
N PHE A 200 -14.69 -10.70 -2.02
CA PHE A 200 -14.55 -12.05 -1.44
C PHE A 200 -14.29 -13.15 -2.47
N CYS A 201 -14.60 -12.93 -3.74
CA CYS A 201 -14.35 -13.89 -4.81
C CYS A 201 -13.01 -13.69 -5.52
N GLU A 202 -12.31 -12.57 -5.28
CA GLU A 202 -10.96 -12.37 -5.77
C GLU A 202 -9.97 -13.30 -5.07
N ARG A 203 -8.96 -13.75 -5.81
CA ARG A 203 -7.83 -14.47 -5.21
C ARG A 203 -7.04 -13.49 -4.35
N GLY A 204 -6.94 -13.78 -3.06
CA GLY A 204 -6.20 -12.94 -2.13
C GLY A 204 -6.78 -13.00 -0.73
N LEU A 205 -6.31 -12.10 0.11
CA LEU A 205 -6.79 -11.95 1.48
C LEU A 205 -7.68 -10.70 1.56
N PRO A 206 -9.01 -10.84 1.74
CA PRO A 206 -9.89 -9.69 1.81
C PRO A 206 -9.66 -8.91 3.11
N PHE A 207 -9.41 -7.62 2.97
CA PHE A 207 -9.32 -6.65 4.08
C PHE A 207 -10.55 -5.78 4.08
N LEU A 208 -11.35 -5.89 5.13
CA LEU A 208 -12.56 -5.09 5.31
C LEU A 208 -12.24 -3.87 6.17
N TYR A 209 -12.54 -2.69 5.63
CA TYR A 209 -12.44 -1.47 6.41
C TYR A 209 -13.67 -1.34 7.32
N GLN A 210 -13.49 -0.84 8.54
CA GLN A 210 -14.57 -0.64 9.51
C GLN A 210 -15.74 0.15 8.91
N GLY A 211 -16.96 -0.37 9.04
CA GLY A 211 -18.17 0.21 8.43
C GLY A 211 -18.49 -0.34 7.03
N GLN A 212 -17.55 -0.99 6.36
CA GLN A 212 -17.80 -1.61 5.05
C GLN A 212 -18.82 -2.75 5.17
N GLU A 213 -18.79 -3.49 6.28
CA GLU A 213 -19.70 -4.60 6.58
C GLU A 213 -21.18 -4.17 6.70
N ILE A 214 -21.43 -2.90 6.93
CA ILE A 214 -22.80 -2.32 6.97
C ILE A 214 -23.08 -1.42 5.77
N GLY A 215 -22.19 -1.40 4.77
CA GLY A 215 -22.34 -0.59 3.56
C GLY A 215 -22.25 0.91 3.79
N MET A 216 -21.38 1.36 4.71
CA MET A 216 -21.19 2.76 5.01
C MET A 216 -20.76 3.54 3.76
N SER A 217 -21.35 4.71 3.54
CA SER A 217 -21.00 5.68 2.50
C SER A 217 -20.20 6.87 3.07
N ASN A 218 -19.65 7.72 2.21
CA ASN A 218 -19.03 9.00 2.62
C ASN A 218 -20.07 9.99 3.14
#